data_c14e9af16060dc4269865bd17e877d03
#
_entry.id   c14e9af16060dc4269865bd17e877d03
#
_cell.length_a   1.000
_cell.length_b   1.000
_cell.length_c   1.000
_cell.angle_alpha   90.00
_cell.angle_beta   90.00
_cell.angle_gamma   90.00
#
_symmetry.space_group_name_H-M   'P 1'
#
loop_
_entity.id
_entity.type
_entity.pdbx_description
1 polymer ?
#
loop_
_entity_poly.entity_id
_entity_poly.type
_entity_poly.pdbx_seq_one_letter_code
_entity_poly.pdbx_strand_id
1 'polypeptide(L)'
;MHTPEDPIARFLSSPAYGVVGASSRRHKYGNKVLRCYQQNGRRAIPVNPHEPVIEGADCVASVLDLPDDVKSISVITPPAVTERIVQQAINRGIENVWMQPGAESEASVEACRAAGINVIADGSCLLVVLGYRER
;
A
#
# COMPACT_ATOMS: atom_id res chain seq x y z
N MET A 1 -6.54 14.24 25.62
CA MET A 1 -6.81 13.59 25.04
C MET A 1 -7.12 13.53 23.76
N HIS A 2 -7.14 12.90 23.22
CA HIS A 2 -7.75 13.18 22.03
C HIS A 2 -8.33 11.97 21.37
N THR A 3 -9.20 12.18 20.44
CA THR A 3 -9.84 11.04 19.81
C THR A 3 -8.86 10.27 18.97
N PRO A 4 -9.07 8.96 18.86
CA PRO A 4 -8.33 8.16 17.92
C PRO A 4 -8.56 8.71 16.53
N GLU A 5 -7.50 8.75 15.76
CA GLU A 5 -7.60 9.18 14.41
C GLU A 5 -8.33 8.17 13.56
N ASP A 6 -9.01 8.66 12.54
CA ASP A 6 -9.56 7.82 11.51
C ASP A 6 -8.41 7.00 10.88
N PRO A 7 -8.60 5.70 10.65
CA PRO A 7 -7.54 4.85 10.09
C PRO A 7 -6.97 5.37 8.77
N ILE A 8 -7.82 5.92 7.90
CA ILE A 8 -7.36 6.50 6.63
C ILE A 8 -6.53 7.74 6.88
N ALA A 9 -6.96 8.61 7.80
CA ALA A 9 -6.20 9.82 8.11
C ALA A 9 -4.83 9.46 8.67
N ARG A 10 -4.75 8.44 9.53
CA ARG A 10 -3.45 7.96 10.04
C ARG A 10 -2.57 7.47 8.91
N PHE A 11 -3.11 6.68 8.00
CA PHE A 11 -2.38 6.17 6.85
C PHE A 11 -1.84 7.33 6.02
N LEU A 12 -2.69 8.30 5.71
CA LEU A 12 -2.33 9.40 4.82
C LEU A 12 -1.42 10.46 5.48
N SER A 13 -1.14 10.34 6.76
CA SER A 13 -0.18 11.23 7.43
C SER A 13 1.27 10.73 7.27
N SER A 14 1.48 9.62 6.60
CA SER A 14 2.79 9.01 6.42
C SER A 14 3.66 9.82 5.44
N PRO A 15 5.00 9.82 5.64
CA PRO A 15 5.89 10.56 4.74
C PRO A 15 6.11 9.86 3.40
N ALA A 16 5.85 8.55 3.33
CA ALA A 16 6.08 7.77 2.13
C ALA A 16 5.26 6.49 2.16
N TYR A 17 5.08 5.88 1.00
CA TYR A 17 4.22 4.71 0.84
C TYR A 17 4.88 3.69 -0.07
N GLY A 18 4.71 2.40 0.25
CA GLY A 18 5.01 1.34 -0.69
C GLY A 18 3.75 0.98 -1.46
N VAL A 19 3.87 0.68 -2.73
CA VAL A 19 2.74 0.22 -3.56
C VAL A 19 3.01 -1.22 -3.95
N VAL A 20 2.39 -2.14 -3.24
CA VAL A 20 2.60 -3.58 -3.42
C VAL A 20 1.61 -4.10 -4.44
N GLY A 21 2.13 -4.65 -5.54
CA GLY A 21 1.31 -5.00 -6.69
C GLY A 21 1.34 -3.93 -7.77
N ALA A 22 2.33 -3.03 -7.71
CA ALA A 22 2.53 -2.03 -8.75
C ALA A 22 2.82 -2.71 -10.09
N SER A 23 2.36 -2.13 -11.18
CA SER A 23 2.47 -2.70 -12.51
C SER A 23 2.84 -1.62 -13.52
N SER A 24 3.65 -1.98 -14.51
CA SER A 24 3.95 -1.09 -15.63
C SER A 24 2.77 -0.95 -16.60
N ARG A 25 1.78 -1.83 -16.51
CA ARG A 25 0.60 -1.78 -17.38
C ARG A 25 -0.35 -0.72 -16.87
N ARG A 26 -0.56 0.33 -17.68
CA ARG A 26 -1.26 1.53 -17.23
C ARG A 26 -2.74 1.33 -16.93
N HIS A 27 -3.34 0.29 -17.47
CA HIS A 27 -4.76 -0.01 -17.20
C HIS A 27 -4.95 -0.78 -15.88
N LYS A 28 -3.87 -1.33 -15.32
CA LYS A 28 -3.94 -2.10 -14.07
C LYS A 28 -4.11 -1.19 -12.87
N TYR A 29 -4.83 -1.70 -11.88
CA TYR A 29 -5.11 -0.95 -10.67
C TYR A 29 -3.83 -0.56 -9.92
N GLY A 30 -2.87 -1.47 -9.86
CA GLY A 30 -1.59 -1.16 -9.18
C GLY A 30 -0.81 -0.02 -9.83
N ASN A 31 -0.92 0.13 -11.15
CA ASN A 31 -0.32 1.28 -11.83
C ASN A 31 -1.07 2.56 -11.47
N LYS A 32 -2.41 2.50 -11.46
CA LYS A 32 -3.24 3.66 -11.15
C LYS A 32 -3.02 4.15 -9.71
N VAL A 33 -2.85 3.23 -8.78
CA VAL A 33 -2.57 3.60 -7.39
C VAL A 33 -1.24 4.33 -7.29
N LEU A 34 -0.21 3.83 -7.97
CA LEU A 34 1.09 4.51 -7.98
C LEU A 34 0.96 5.92 -8.56
N ARG A 35 0.29 6.06 -9.72
CA ARG A 35 0.10 7.37 -10.34
C ARG A 35 -0.74 8.29 -9.46
N CYS A 36 -1.70 7.74 -8.72
CA CYS A 36 -2.52 8.53 -7.81
C CYS A 36 -1.68 9.22 -6.74
N TYR A 37 -0.76 8.48 -6.14
CA TYR A 37 0.19 9.07 -5.19
C TYR A 37 1.02 10.17 -5.86
N GLN A 38 1.54 9.89 -7.05
CA GLN A 38 2.37 10.86 -7.78
C GLN A 38 1.59 12.12 -8.11
N GLN A 39 0.33 11.97 -8.57
CA GLN A 39 -0.52 13.10 -8.90
C GLN A 39 -0.81 13.97 -7.68
N ASN A 40 -0.79 13.39 -6.50
CA ASN A 40 -1.07 14.10 -5.26
C ASN A 40 0.20 14.52 -4.52
N GLY A 41 1.36 14.45 -5.18
CA GLY A 41 2.62 14.92 -4.62
C GLY A 41 3.14 14.08 -3.47
N ARG A 42 2.75 12.81 -3.40
CA ARG A 42 3.16 11.92 -2.32
C ARG A 42 4.23 10.96 -2.80
N ARG A 43 5.24 10.76 -1.97
CA ARG A 43 6.34 9.83 -2.29
C ARG A 43 5.82 8.41 -2.23
N ALA A 44 5.95 7.66 -3.32
CA ALA A 44 5.51 6.27 -3.39
C ALA A 44 6.55 5.43 -4.09
N ILE A 45 6.83 4.25 -3.53
CA ILE A 45 7.85 3.34 -4.04
C ILE A 45 7.14 2.08 -4.51
N PRO A 46 7.23 1.77 -5.82
CA PRO A 46 6.60 0.56 -6.33
C PRO A 46 7.35 -0.68 -5.88
N VAL A 47 6.59 -1.70 -5.47
CA VAL A 47 7.15 -2.99 -5.10
C VAL A 47 6.75 -3.97 -6.19
N ASN A 48 7.76 -4.46 -6.94
CA ASN A 48 7.56 -5.39 -8.04
C ASN A 48 8.86 -6.19 -8.22
N PRO A 49 8.81 -7.54 -8.14
CA PRO A 49 10.02 -8.34 -8.23
C PRO A 49 10.60 -8.46 -9.65
N HIS A 50 9.87 -8.00 -10.67
CA HIS A 50 10.25 -8.20 -12.08
C HIS A 50 10.63 -6.94 -12.80
N GLU A 51 10.14 -5.77 -12.38
CA GLU A 51 10.36 -4.51 -13.08
C GLU A 51 11.34 -3.64 -12.30
N PRO A 52 12.34 -3.04 -12.98
CA PRO A 52 13.27 -2.15 -12.27
C PRO A 52 12.70 -0.74 -12.05
N VAL A 53 11.81 -0.29 -12.94
CA VAL A 53 11.25 1.07 -12.89
C VAL A 53 9.80 1.01 -13.33
N ILE A 54 8.92 1.72 -12.63
CA ILE A 54 7.51 1.87 -13.02
C ILE A 54 7.16 3.34 -12.86
N GLU A 55 6.60 3.93 -13.92
CA GLU A 55 6.18 5.35 -13.95
C GLU A 55 7.28 6.29 -13.43
N GLY A 56 8.52 6.02 -13.84
CA GLY A 56 9.66 6.84 -13.45
C GLY A 56 10.18 6.62 -12.05
N ALA A 57 9.60 5.71 -11.29
CA ALA A 57 10.03 5.43 -9.91
C ALA A 57 10.78 4.10 -9.86
N ASP A 58 11.90 4.09 -9.15
CA ASP A 58 12.67 2.86 -8.96
C ASP A 58 11.89 1.87 -8.10
N CYS A 59 11.82 0.63 -8.54
CA CYS A 59 11.14 -0.42 -7.82
C CYS A 59 12.06 -1.08 -6.80
N VAL A 60 11.45 -1.63 -5.74
CA VAL A 60 12.12 -2.62 -4.90
C VAL A 60 11.45 -3.97 -5.13
N ALA A 61 12.17 -5.05 -4.89
CA ALA A 61 11.67 -6.38 -5.20
C ALA A 61 10.63 -6.88 -4.21
N SER A 62 10.72 -6.48 -2.95
CA SER A 62 9.78 -6.92 -1.93
C SER A 62 9.60 -5.84 -0.86
N VAL A 63 8.56 -6.03 -0.03
CA VAL A 63 8.31 -5.15 1.10
C VAL A 63 9.53 -5.06 2.02
N LEU A 64 10.28 -6.16 2.12
CA LEU A 64 11.47 -6.20 2.99
C LEU A 64 12.55 -5.23 2.54
N ASP A 65 12.54 -4.84 1.27
CA ASP A 65 13.55 -3.95 0.69
C ASP A 65 13.15 -2.46 0.71
N LEU A 66 11.98 -2.14 1.24
CA LEU A 66 11.55 -0.74 1.32
C LEU A 66 12.48 0.06 2.24
N PRO A 67 12.74 1.34 1.93
CA PRO A 67 13.52 2.20 2.82
C PRO A 67 12.94 2.27 4.24
N ASP A 68 13.80 2.51 5.23
CA ASP A 68 13.41 2.47 6.63
C ASP A 68 12.31 3.47 6.99
N ASP A 69 12.25 4.59 6.28
CA ASP A 69 11.24 5.61 6.55
C ASP A 69 9.87 5.30 5.91
N VAL A 70 9.76 4.21 5.16
CA VAL A 70 8.48 3.78 4.58
C VAL A 70 7.83 2.83 5.59
N LYS A 71 6.77 3.29 6.22
CA LYS A 71 6.03 2.53 7.24
C LYS A 71 4.60 2.23 6.84
N SER A 72 4.23 2.59 5.61
CA SER A 72 2.85 2.43 5.13
C SER A 72 2.87 1.84 3.73
N ILE A 73 1.99 0.86 3.50
CA ILE A 73 1.88 0.23 2.19
C ILE A 73 0.42 0.14 1.74
N SER A 74 0.22 0.38 0.44
CA SER A 74 -1.03 0.02 -0.24
C SER A 74 -0.83 -1.34 -0.88
N VAL A 75 -1.79 -2.23 -0.72
CA VAL A 75 -1.69 -3.60 -1.21
C VAL A 75 -2.74 -3.84 -2.30
N ILE A 76 -2.27 -4.21 -3.49
CA ILE A 76 -3.11 -4.49 -4.65
C ILE A 76 -2.71 -5.87 -5.19
N THR A 77 -2.91 -6.89 -4.41
CA THR A 77 -2.56 -8.26 -4.78
C THR A 77 -3.76 -9.17 -4.55
N PRO A 78 -3.79 -10.35 -5.18
CA PRO A 78 -4.84 -11.32 -4.84
C PRO A 78 -4.75 -11.69 -3.36
N PRO A 79 -5.89 -12.05 -2.72
CA PRO A 79 -5.90 -12.30 -1.27
C PRO A 79 -4.84 -13.28 -0.78
N ALA A 80 -4.58 -14.37 -1.52
CA ALA A 80 -3.57 -15.34 -1.12
C ALA A 80 -2.17 -14.73 -1.09
N VAL A 81 -1.88 -13.83 -2.03
CA VAL A 81 -0.60 -13.11 -2.06
C VAL A 81 -0.55 -12.10 -0.93
N THR A 82 -1.67 -11.42 -0.67
CA THR A 82 -1.76 -10.45 0.42
C THR A 82 -1.39 -11.07 1.75
N GLU A 83 -1.78 -12.33 1.98
CA GLU A 83 -1.45 -13.01 3.23
C GLU A 83 0.07 -13.14 3.42
N ARG A 84 0.80 -13.40 2.35
CA ARG A 84 2.27 -13.44 2.40
C ARG A 84 2.88 -12.05 2.59
N ILE A 85 2.29 -11.06 1.91
CA ILE A 85 2.74 -9.67 2.01
C ILE A 85 2.61 -9.17 3.46
N VAL A 86 1.52 -9.54 4.13
CA VAL A 86 1.30 -9.13 5.53
C VAL A 86 2.39 -9.69 6.43
N GLN A 87 2.83 -10.94 6.20
CA GLN A 87 3.91 -11.50 7.01
C GLN A 87 5.21 -10.73 6.81
N GLN A 88 5.51 -10.33 5.57
CA GLN A 88 6.67 -9.49 5.30
C GLN A 88 6.52 -8.11 5.96
N ALA A 89 5.32 -7.56 5.91
CA ALA A 89 5.05 -6.25 6.51
C ALA A 89 5.28 -6.28 8.03
N ILE A 90 4.82 -7.35 8.68
CA ILE A 90 5.03 -7.53 10.11
C ILE A 90 6.53 -7.60 10.41
N ASN A 91 7.27 -8.43 9.67
CA ASN A 91 8.70 -8.60 9.87
C ASN A 91 9.48 -7.31 9.63
N ARG A 92 9.00 -6.49 8.70
CA ARG A 92 9.67 -5.24 8.32
C ARG A 92 9.31 -4.07 9.23
N GLY A 93 8.30 -4.23 10.08
CA GLY A 93 7.87 -3.16 10.97
C GLY A 93 6.98 -2.13 10.31
N ILE A 94 6.22 -2.53 9.29
CA ILE A 94 5.22 -1.65 8.67
C ILE A 94 4.14 -1.35 9.71
N GLU A 95 3.70 -0.11 9.75
CA GLU A 95 2.72 0.36 10.74
C GLU A 95 1.32 0.54 10.19
N ASN A 96 1.20 0.74 8.87
CA ASN A 96 -0.08 0.98 8.24
C ASN A 96 -0.20 0.17 6.96
N VAL A 97 -1.31 -0.56 6.80
CA VAL A 97 -1.58 -1.37 5.61
C VAL A 97 -2.97 -1.02 5.10
N TRP A 98 -3.04 -0.60 3.84
CA TRP A 98 -4.32 -0.34 3.17
C TRP A 98 -4.49 -1.36 2.07
N MET A 99 -5.39 -2.33 2.33
CA MET A 99 -5.74 -3.34 1.33
C MET A 99 -6.81 -2.73 0.43
N GLN A 100 -6.45 -2.55 -0.83
CA GLN A 100 -7.39 -1.99 -1.79
C GLN A 100 -8.50 -3.01 -2.07
N PRO A 101 -9.67 -2.57 -2.54
CA PRO A 101 -10.81 -3.49 -2.77
C PRO A 101 -10.38 -4.69 -3.60
N GLY A 102 -10.67 -5.88 -3.08
CA GLY A 102 -10.31 -7.14 -3.72
C GLY A 102 -9.03 -7.78 -3.25
N ALA A 103 -8.20 -7.05 -2.49
CA ALA A 103 -6.93 -7.59 -1.97
C ALA A 103 -7.09 -8.21 -0.59
N GLU A 104 -8.15 -7.88 0.13
CA GLU A 104 -8.30 -8.28 1.53
C GLU A 104 -8.70 -9.74 1.69
N SER A 105 -8.31 -10.33 2.80
CA SER A 105 -8.87 -11.58 3.29
C SER A 105 -9.02 -11.46 4.80
N GLU A 106 -9.91 -12.26 5.36
CA GLU A 106 -10.12 -12.24 6.79
C GLU A 106 -8.83 -12.56 7.54
N ALA A 107 -8.09 -13.55 7.05
CA ALA A 107 -6.83 -13.95 7.68
C ALA A 107 -5.78 -12.82 7.64
N SER A 108 -5.68 -12.10 6.52
CA SER A 108 -4.70 -11.02 6.41
C SER A 108 -5.06 -9.83 7.31
N VAL A 109 -6.36 -9.52 7.42
CA VAL A 109 -6.83 -8.45 8.30
C VAL A 109 -6.55 -8.79 9.76
N GLU A 110 -6.86 -10.03 10.15
CA GLU A 110 -6.62 -10.48 11.52
C GLU A 110 -5.13 -10.46 11.87
N ALA A 111 -4.28 -10.89 10.95
CA ALA A 111 -2.83 -10.87 11.18
C ALA A 111 -2.33 -9.45 11.41
N CYS A 112 -2.83 -8.48 10.64
CA CYS A 112 -2.47 -7.08 10.84
C CYS A 112 -2.91 -6.60 12.23
N ARG A 113 -4.15 -6.89 12.61
CA ARG A 113 -4.68 -6.47 13.91
C ARG A 113 -3.90 -7.08 15.06
N ALA A 114 -3.59 -8.36 14.95
CA ALA A 114 -2.84 -9.07 16.00
C ALA A 114 -1.43 -8.48 16.17
N ALA A 115 -0.86 -7.92 15.11
CA ALA A 115 0.46 -7.30 15.14
C ALA A 115 0.41 -5.82 15.51
N GLY A 116 -0.77 -5.26 15.77
CA GLY A 116 -0.90 -3.85 16.11
C GLY A 116 -0.80 -2.90 14.92
N ILE A 117 -0.97 -3.40 13.70
CA ILE A 117 -0.89 -2.60 12.49
C ILE A 117 -2.24 -1.93 12.25
N ASN A 118 -2.20 -0.64 11.89
CA ASN A 118 -3.38 0.07 11.43
C ASN A 118 -3.75 -0.48 10.05
N VAL A 119 -4.89 -1.15 9.95
CA VAL A 119 -5.31 -1.80 8.70
C VAL A 119 -6.60 -1.19 8.18
N ILE A 120 -6.62 -0.92 6.87
CA ILE A 120 -7.81 -0.45 6.16
C ILE A 120 -8.18 -1.54 5.16
N ALA A 121 -9.37 -2.10 5.30
CA ALA A 121 -9.86 -3.18 4.45
C ALA A 121 -11.38 -3.13 4.35
N ASP A 122 -11.94 -1.92 4.36
CA ASP A 122 -13.38 -1.69 4.43
C ASP A 122 -14.02 -1.40 3.08
N GLY A 123 -13.27 -1.62 1.98
CA GLY A 123 -13.74 -1.32 0.64
C GLY A 123 -13.39 0.08 0.17
N SER A 124 -12.74 0.90 1.02
CA SER A 124 -12.29 2.23 0.61
C SER A 124 -11.19 2.13 -0.44
N CYS A 125 -11.30 2.94 -1.48
CA CYS A 125 -10.38 2.95 -2.61
C CYS A 125 -9.52 4.20 -2.58
N LEU A 126 -8.20 4.02 -2.65
CA LEU A 126 -7.26 5.14 -2.64
C LEU A 126 -7.55 6.13 -3.78
N LEU A 127 -7.93 5.62 -4.96
CA LEU A 127 -8.20 6.46 -6.11
C LEU A 127 -9.33 7.44 -5.84
N VAL A 128 -10.32 7.01 -5.06
CA VAL A 128 -11.46 7.86 -4.70
C VAL A 128 -11.06 8.83 -3.59
N VAL A 129 -10.38 8.32 -2.56
CA VAL A 129 -10.06 9.11 -1.38
C VAL A 129 -9.07 10.24 -1.70
N LEU A 130 -8.01 9.95 -2.46
CA LEU A 130 -7.02 10.97 -2.83
C LEU A 130 -7.40 11.73 -4.08
N GLY A 131 -8.24 11.16 -4.93
CA GLY A 131 -8.58 11.78 -6.21
C GLY A 131 -7.57 11.40 -7.28
N TYR A 132 -7.95 10.45 -8.13
CA TYR A 132 -7.13 9.99 -9.25
C TYR A 132 -7.67 10.55 -10.56
N ARG A 133 -6.78 10.98 -11.44
CA ARG A 133 -7.15 11.43 -12.78
C ARG A 133 -6.49 10.54 -13.82
N GLU A 134 -7.31 10.03 -14.73
CA GLU A 134 -6.80 9.23 -15.83
C GLU A 134 -6.04 10.15 -16.79
N ARG A 135 -4.77 9.84 -17.09
CA ARG A 135 -3.94 10.65 -17.98
C ARG A 135 -3.05 9.81 -18.86
#